data_6b4f1a9c3a4e8a182128453085a99c8d
#
_entry.id   6b4f1a9c3a4e8a182128453085a99c8d
#
_cell.length_a   1.000
_cell.length_b   1.000
_cell.length_c   1.000
_cell.angle_alpha   90.00
_cell.angle_beta   90.00
_cell.angle_gamma   90.00
#
_symmetry.space_group_name_H-M   'P 1'
#
loop_
_entity.id
_entity.type
_entity.pdbx_description
1 polymer ?
#
loop_
_entity_poly.entity_id
_entity_poly.type
_entity_poly.pdbx_seq_one_letter_code
_entity_poly.pdbx_strand_id
1 'polypeptide(L)'
;MDGSSLAVTVRPFRAEDAGRWDEFVHACPAGTFFHLSPWKRVIERAFGHRTHYLLAERAGVVTGVLPLTHVRSALFGSSLISNAFAVYGGPVAADDESRHALDAEAVRLMEMLGAPVLEMRGNPANRPGWQTKSGLYATFRKPILPTVEANMKAVPRKQRAMIRKGMQN
;
A
#
# COMPACT_ATOMS: atom_id res chain seq x y z
N MET A 1 2.87 0.08 39.26
CA MET A 1 3.23 0.79 38.02
C MET A 1 2.15 0.40 37.01
N ASP A 2 1.19 1.30 36.87
CA ASP A 2 0.02 1.08 36.02
C ASP A 2 0.47 1.26 34.56
N GLY A 3 0.71 0.14 33.88
CA GLY A 3 1.03 0.10 32.47
C GLY A 3 -0.22 0.29 31.62
N SER A 4 -0.86 1.45 31.74
CA SER A 4 -1.90 1.84 30.80
C SER A 4 -1.26 1.90 29.41
N SER A 5 -1.31 0.78 28.67
CA SER A 5 -1.00 0.76 27.25
C SER A 5 -1.95 1.74 26.58
N LEU A 6 -1.42 2.86 26.12
CA LEU A 6 -2.21 3.86 25.42
C LEU A 6 -2.82 3.21 24.17
N ALA A 7 -4.14 3.24 24.08
CA ALA A 7 -4.88 2.60 23.01
C ALA A 7 -4.49 3.17 21.61
N VAL A 8 -4.50 2.32 20.61
CA VAL A 8 -4.32 2.75 19.22
C VAL A 8 -5.57 3.51 18.77
N THR A 9 -5.37 4.68 18.19
CA THR A 9 -6.43 5.46 17.53
C THR A 9 -6.18 5.50 16.04
N VAL A 10 -7.26 5.39 15.25
CA VAL A 10 -7.19 5.49 13.79
C VAL A 10 -7.96 6.71 13.33
N ARG A 11 -7.37 7.48 12.43
CA ARG A 11 -7.99 8.66 11.86
C ARG A 11 -7.65 8.84 10.38
N PRO A 12 -8.42 9.65 9.64
CA PRO A 12 -8.05 10.03 8.28
C PRO A 12 -6.73 10.80 8.24
N PHE A 13 -5.95 10.52 7.19
CA PHE A 13 -4.74 11.26 6.83
C PHE A 13 -5.09 12.72 6.49
N ARG A 14 -4.26 13.65 6.95
CA ARG A 14 -4.30 15.08 6.63
C ARG A 14 -3.01 15.49 5.93
N ALA A 15 -3.03 16.62 5.23
CA ALA A 15 -1.85 17.09 4.48
C ALA A 15 -0.61 17.29 5.37
N GLU A 16 -0.82 17.75 6.59
CA GLU A 16 0.24 17.94 7.59
C GLU A 16 0.88 16.63 8.08
N ASP A 17 0.21 15.51 7.89
CA ASP A 17 0.74 14.20 8.29
C ASP A 17 1.78 13.64 7.31
N ALA A 18 1.93 14.23 6.12
CA ALA A 18 2.72 13.65 5.02
C ALA A 18 4.16 13.27 5.44
N GLY A 19 4.85 14.15 6.16
CA GLY A 19 6.21 13.89 6.63
C GLY A 19 6.28 12.69 7.57
N ARG A 20 5.43 12.65 8.60
CA ARG A 20 5.36 11.56 9.60
C ARG A 20 4.91 10.23 8.99
N TRP A 21 3.98 10.30 8.04
CA TRP A 21 3.52 9.16 7.26
C TRP A 21 4.68 8.54 6.47
N ASP A 22 5.39 9.36 5.68
CA ASP A 22 6.46 8.90 4.80
C ASP A 22 7.67 8.40 5.61
N GLU A 23 8.01 9.06 6.73
CA GLU A 23 9.04 8.62 7.68
C GLU A 23 8.71 7.22 8.23
N PHE A 24 7.47 7.00 8.68
CA PHE A 24 7.02 5.69 9.15
C PHE A 24 7.11 4.63 8.05
N VAL A 25 6.66 4.93 6.82
CA VAL A 25 6.73 4.00 5.68
C VAL A 25 8.17 3.63 5.37
N HIS A 26 9.11 4.59 5.40
CA HIS A 26 10.53 4.31 5.16
C HIS A 26 11.18 3.48 6.26
N ALA A 27 10.78 3.67 7.51
CA ALA A 27 11.30 2.91 8.65
C ALA A 27 10.76 1.47 8.72
N CYS A 28 9.60 1.20 8.11
CA CYS A 28 8.93 -0.08 8.21
C CYS A 28 9.35 -1.04 7.08
N PRO A 29 9.86 -2.27 7.38
CA PRO A 29 10.30 -3.22 6.34
C PRO A 29 9.21 -3.61 5.34
N ALA A 30 7.94 -3.56 5.74
CA ALA A 30 6.78 -3.82 4.87
C ALA A 30 6.41 -2.62 3.99
N GLY A 31 7.00 -1.44 4.24
CA GLY A 31 6.77 -0.22 3.49
C GLY A 31 7.27 -0.37 2.04
N THR A 32 6.52 0.19 1.10
CA THR A 32 6.92 0.23 -0.31
C THR A 32 6.68 1.64 -0.87
N PHE A 33 7.25 1.91 -2.03
CA PHE A 33 7.01 3.15 -2.77
C PHE A 33 5.51 3.49 -2.90
N PHE A 34 4.66 2.48 -3.08
CA PHE A 34 3.22 2.66 -3.23
C PHE A 34 2.50 3.09 -1.94
N HIS A 35 3.13 2.95 -0.78
CA HIS A 35 2.58 3.41 0.51
C HIS A 35 2.92 4.87 0.82
N LEU A 36 3.85 5.49 0.08
CA LEU A 36 4.23 6.89 0.31
C LEU A 36 3.07 7.85 0.01
N SER A 37 2.99 8.93 0.76
CA SER A 37 1.91 9.92 0.65
C SER A 37 1.77 10.57 -0.74
N PRO A 38 2.84 10.78 -1.55
CA PRO A 38 2.71 11.30 -2.91
C PRO A 38 1.90 10.40 -3.85
N TRP A 39 1.81 9.08 -3.59
CA TRP A 39 1.01 8.16 -4.40
C TRP A 39 -0.48 8.52 -4.39
N LYS A 40 -0.96 9.10 -3.28
CA LYS A 40 -2.31 9.67 -3.18
C LYS A 40 -2.62 10.62 -4.34
N ARG A 41 -1.69 11.56 -4.64
CA ARG A 41 -1.87 12.52 -5.74
C ARG A 41 -1.86 11.86 -7.11
N VAL A 42 -1.09 10.79 -7.29
CA VAL A 42 -1.09 10.00 -8.53
C VAL A 42 -2.47 9.40 -8.77
N ILE A 43 -3.03 8.74 -7.76
CA ILE A 43 -4.37 8.15 -7.84
C ILE A 43 -5.44 9.20 -8.16
N GLU A 44 -5.43 10.31 -7.44
CA GLU A 44 -6.46 11.34 -7.59
C GLU A 44 -6.35 12.09 -8.93
N ARG A 45 -5.13 12.41 -9.40
CA ARG A 45 -4.93 13.18 -10.63
C ARG A 45 -4.94 12.34 -11.89
N ALA A 46 -4.33 11.15 -11.88
CA ALA A 46 -4.22 10.32 -13.07
C ALA A 46 -5.44 9.44 -13.30
N PHE A 47 -6.09 8.98 -12.23
CA PHE A 47 -7.21 8.04 -12.31
C PHE A 47 -8.56 8.63 -11.88
N GLY A 48 -8.58 9.82 -11.28
CA GLY A 48 -9.81 10.50 -10.87
C GLY A 48 -10.57 9.84 -9.71
N HIS A 49 -9.93 8.93 -8.96
CA HIS A 49 -10.56 8.23 -7.84
C HIS A 49 -10.30 8.93 -6.52
N ARG A 50 -11.29 8.92 -5.63
CA ARG A 50 -11.13 9.43 -4.26
C ARG A 50 -10.29 8.49 -3.42
N THR A 51 -9.39 9.06 -2.67
CA THR A 51 -8.56 8.31 -1.72
C THR A 51 -9.01 8.57 -0.28
N HIS A 52 -8.86 7.54 0.56
CA HIS A 52 -9.20 7.55 1.98
C HIS A 52 -8.02 6.91 2.75
N TYR A 53 -6.95 7.68 2.92
CA TYR A 53 -5.77 7.23 3.64
C TYR A 53 -6.05 7.25 5.14
N LEU A 54 -5.71 6.17 5.85
CA LEU A 54 -5.90 6.02 7.29
C LEU A 54 -4.55 5.95 8.00
N LEU A 55 -4.46 6.61 9.14
CA LEU A 55 -3.27 6.68 9.98
C LEU A 55 -3.61 6.17 11.38
N ALA A 56 -2.85 5.18 11.87
CA ALA A 56 -2.93 4.68 13.23
C ALA A 56 -1.86 5.34 14.09
N GLU A 57 -2.24 5.76 15.28
CA GLU A 57 -1.36 6.44 16.24
C GLU A 57 -1.53 5.87 17.64
N ARG A 58 -0.42 5.84 18.39
CA ARG A 58 -0.39 5.56 19.84
C ARG A 58 0.42 6.66 20.51
N ALA A 59 -0.19 7.38 21.43
CA ALA A 59 0.45 8.54 22.10
C ALA A 59 1.03 9.57 21.12
N GLY A 60 0.36 9.84 20.01
CA GLY A 60 0.84 10.78 19.00
C GLY A 60 1.96 10.26 18.09
N VAL A 61 2.42 9.03 18.27
CA VAL A 61 3.39 8.36 17.39
C VAL A 61 2.67 7.53 16.36
N VAL A 62 3.05 7.63 15.07
CA VAL A 62 2.50 6.81 13.99
C VAL A 62 2.91 5.36 14.20
N THR A 63 1.94 4.47 14.28
CA THR A 63 2.12 3.02 14.44
C THR A 63 1.58 2.22 13.26
N GLY A 64 0.90 2.89 12.31
CA GLY A 64 0.42 2.22 11.12
C GLY A 64 -0.19 3.16 10.10
N VAL A 65 -0.16 2.74 8.85
CA VAL A 65 -0.72 3.47 7.70
C VAL A 65 -1.46 2.53 6.77
N LEU A 66 -2.55 3.00 6.18
CA LEU A 66 -3.32 2.24 5.21
C LEU A 66 -3.83 3.16 4.09
N PRO A 67 -3.23 3.09 2.89
CA PRO A 67 -3.71 3.81 1.72
C PRO A 67 -4.94 3.11 1.11
N LEU A 68 -6.10 3.73 1.14
CA LEU A 68 -7.33 3.23 0.54
C LEU A 68 -7.78 4.11 -0.62
N THR A 69 -8.31 3.48 -1.66
CA THR A 69 -8.87 4.15 -2.84
C THR A 69 -10.31 3.66 -3.05
N HIS A 70 -11.23 4.58 -3.15
CA HIS A 70 -12.61 4.28 -3.53
C HIS A 70 -12.72 4.28 -5.06
N VAL A 71 -12.61 3.09 -5.65
CA VAL A 71 -12.74 2.89 -7.09
C VAL A 71 -14.23 2.79 -7.44
N ARG A 72 -14.70 3.66 -8.34
CA ARG A 72 -16.08 3.68 -8.82
C ARG A 72 -16.10 3.59 -10.33
N SER A 73 -16.96 2.75 -10.85
CA SER A 73 -17.21 2.58 -12.28
C SER A 73 -18.69 2.40 -12.53
N ALA A 74 -19.21 3.03 -13.58
CA ALA A 74 -20.60 2.84 -14.00
C ALA A 74 -20.89 1.40 -14.46
N LEU A 75 -19.87 0.69 -14.98
CA LEU A 75 -20.01 -0.68 -15.49
C LEU A 75 -19.63 -1.76 -14.46
N PHE A 76 -18.65 -1.47 -13.59
CA PHE A 76 -18.06 -2.47 -12.69
C PHE A 76 -18.40 -2.25 -11.22
N GLY A 77 -19.25 -1.26 -10.92
CA GLY A 77 -19.70 -0.99 -9.57
C GLY A 77 -18.69 -0.19 -8.73
N SER A 78 -18.67 -0.46 -7.43
CA SER A 78 -17.90 0.29 -6.44
C SER A 78 -17.09 -0.66 -5.56
N SER A 79 -15.86 -0.27 -5.22
CA SER A 79 -14.98 -1.05 -4.33
C SER A 79 -14.04 -0.13 -3.56
N LEU A 80 -13.77 -0.45 -2.31
CA LEU A 80 -12.71 0.18 -1.52
C LEU A 80 -11.48 -0.73 -1.58
N ILE A 81 -10.40 -0.24 -2.17
CA ILE A 81 -9.22 -1.06 -2.47
C ILE A 81 -7.98 -0.44 -1.81
N SER A 82 -7.24 -1.25 -1.09
CA SER A 82 -5.95 -0.81 -0.56
C SER A 82 -4.96 -0.65 -1.71
N ASN A 83 -4.56 0.59 -1.94
CA ASN A 83 -3.60 0.96 -2.97
C ASN A 83 -3.98 0.47 -4.38
N ALA A 84 -5.12 0.90 -4.88
CA ALA A 84 -5.56 0.59 -6.24
C ALA A 84 -4.48 0.97 -7.27
N PHE A 85 -4.42 0.24 -8.37
CA PHE A 85 -3.42 0.41 -9.45
C PHE A 85 -1.96 0.21 -9.02
N ALA A 86 -1.74 -0.41 -7.87
CA ALA A 86 -0.42 -0.77 -7.36
C ALA A 86 -0.31 -2.28 -7.14
N VAL A 87 0.93 -2.80 -7.18
CA VAL A 87 1.20 -4.23 -6.94
C VAL A 87 1.10 -4.54 -5.45
N TYR A 88 1.55 -3.61 -4.61
CA TYR A 88 1.55 -3.74 -3.16
C TYR A 88 0.64 -2.70 -2.53
N GLY A 89 -0.07 -3.13 -1.52
CA GLY A 89 -0.98 -2.33 -0.72
C GLY A 89 -1.23 -3.02 0.62
N GLY A 90 -2.35 -2.73 1.26
CA GLY A 90 -2.66 -3.22 2.58
C GLY A 90 -2.07 -2.34 3.68
N PRO A 91 -2.34 -2.65 4.95
CA PRO A 91 -1.78 -1.90 6.05
C PRO A 91 -0.29 -2.18 6.22
N VAL A 92 0.49 -1.13 6.44
CA VAL A 92 1.84 -1.17 7.00
C VAL A 92 1.70 -0.79 8.45
N ALA A 93 2.05 -1.67 9.37
CA ALA A 93 1.87 -1.46 10.80
C ALA A 93 3.07 -1.98 11.60
N ALA A 94 3.36 -1.32 12.71
CA ALA A 94 4.44 -1.68 13.62
C ALA A 94 4.09 -2.93 14.45
N ASP A 95 2.80 -3.15 14.69
CA ASP A 95 2.29 -4.27 15.48
C ASP A 95 0.90 -4.71 15.01
N ASP A 96 0.46 -5.86 15.53
CA ASP A 96 -0.83 -6.46 15.19
C ASP A 96 -2.02 -5.63 15.69
N GLU A 97 -1.90 -4.93 16.82
CA GLU A 97 -2.97 -4.06 17.35
C GLU A 97 -3.26 -2.93 16.37
N SER A 98 -2.22 -2.23 15.90
CA SER A 98 -2.32 -1.17 14.91
C SER A 98 -2.88 -1.68 13.57
N ARG A 99 -2.46 -2.87 13.15
CA ARG A 99 -2.99 -3.51 11.95
C ARG A 99 -4.47 -3.82 12.08
N HIS A 100 -4.90 -4.42 13.19
CA HIS A 100 -6.32 -4.74 13.43
C HIS A 100 -7.18 -3.49 13.52
N ALA A 101 -6.68 -2.42 14.15
CA ALA A 101 -7.38 -1.15 14.23
C ALA A 101 -7.59 -0.53 12.84
N LEU A 102 -6.57 -0.57 11.97
CA LEU A 102 -6.67 -0.12 10.58
C LEU A 102 -7.65 -0.98 9.76
N ASP A 103 -7.61 -2.31 9.90
CA ASP A 103 -8.53 -3.22 9.23
C ASP A 103 -9.99 -2.94 9.66
N ALA A 104 -10.24 -2.75 10.96
CA ALA A 104 -11.57 -2.44 11.49
C ALA A 104 -12.11 -1.10 10.96
N GLU A 105 -11.27 -0.07 10.95
CA GLU A 105 -11.67 1.24 10.42
C GLU A 105 -11.90 1.19 8.89
N ALA A 106 -11.15 0.37 8.15
CA ALA A 106 -11.39 0.16 6.73
C ALA A 106 -12.74 -0.51 6.44
N VAL A 107 -13.16 -1.47 7.27
CA VAL A 107 -14.48 -2.10 7.18
C VAL A 107 -15.57 -1.05 7.45
N ARG A 108 -15.44 -0.29 8.55
CA ARG A 108 -16.41 0.78 8.87
C ARG A 108 -16.52 1.81 7.73
N LEU A 109 -15.37 2.19 7.15
CA LEU A 109 -15.33 3.12 6.01
C LEU A 109 -15.99 2.53 4.75
N MET A 110 -15.77 1.24 4.47
CA MET A 110 -16.44 0.53 3.38
C MET A 110 -17.95 0.57 3.51
N GLU A 111 -18.46 0.28 4.71
CA GLU A 111 -19.90 0.33 5.03
C GLU A 111 -20.47 1.75 4.86
N MET A 112 -19.79 2.76 5.42
CA MET A 112 -20.19 4.16 5.33
C MET A 112 -20.21 4.67 3.87
N LEU A 113 -19.32 4.18 3.01
CA LEU A 113 -19.29 4.53 1.59
C LEU A 113 -20.29 3.72 0.74
N GLY A 114 -20.94 2.72 1.31
CA GLY A 114 -21.80 1.80 0.58
C GLY A 114 -21.04 0.99 -0.48
N ALA A 115 -19.75 0.73 -0.27
CA ALA A 115 -18.94 -0.07 -1.17
C ALA A 115 -19.16 -1.56 -0.87
N PRO A 116 -19.59 -2.39 -1.84
CA PRO A 116 -19.88 -3.81 -1.59
C PRO A 116 -18.64 -4.67 -1.38
N VAL A 117 -17.43 -4.14 -1.68
CA VAL A 117 -16.19 -4.90 -1.60
C VAL A 117 -15.10 -4.05 -0.94
N LEU A 118 -14.40 -4.64 0.03
CA LEU A 118 -13.14 -4.17 0.56
C LEU A 118 -12.03 -5.15 0.13
N GLU A 119 -11.05 -4.67 -0.62
CA GLU A 119 -9.91 -5.46 -1.09
C GLU A 119 -8.61 -4.99 -0.43
N MET A 120 -7.95 -5.89 0.29
CA MET A 120 -6.61 -5.67 0.85
C MET A 120 -5.57 -6.38 -0.02
N ARG A 121 -4.68 -5.61 -0.64
CA ARG A 121 -3.58 -6.12 -1.47
C ARG A 121 -2.30 -6.26 -0.66
N GLY A 122 -1.51 -7.30 -0.92
CA GLY A 122 -0.23 -7.51 -0.27
C GLY A 122 -0.10 -8.88 0.36
N ASN A 123 0.83 -9.03 1.30
CA ASN A 123 1.02 -10.29 2.01
C ASN A 123 -0.26 -10.66 2.77
N PRO A 124 -0.69 -11.91 2.66
CA PRO A 124 -1.85 -12.38 3.39
C PRO A 124 -1.57 -12.30 4.90
N ALA A 125 -2.22 -11.38 5.58
CA ALA A 125 -2.34 -11.45 7.02
C ALA A 125 -3.50 -12.40 7.35
N ASN A 126 -3.41 -13.10 8.48
CA ASN A 126 -4.54 -13.89 8.95
C ASN A 126 -5.69 -12.93 9.32
N ARG A 127 -6.74 -12.94 8.51
CA ARG A 127 -7.98 -12.18 8.72
C ARG A 127 -9.15 -13.16 8.76
N PRO A 128 -9.54 -13.64 9.96
CA PRO A 128 -10.67 -14.55 10.09
C PRO A 128 -11.93 -14.00 9.39
N GLY A 129 -12.61 -14.85 8.63
CA GLY A 129 -13.82 -14.48 7.88
C GLY A 129 -13.59 -13.75 6.54
N TRP A 130 -12.34 -13.43 6.18
CA TRP A 130 -12.03 -12.84 4.88
C TRP A 130 -11.72 -13.92 3.83
N GLN A 131 -12.16 -13.65 2.59
CA GLN A 131 -11.75 -14.49 1.46
C GLN A 131 -10.34 -14.13 1.03
N THR A 132 -9.45 -15.12 0.91
CA THR A 132 -8.10 -14.94 0.40
C THR A 132 -7.99 -15.49 -1.02
N LYS A 133 -7.51 -14.66 -1.95
CA LYS A 133 -7.14 -15.06 -3.30
C LYS A 133 -5.62 -15.03 -3.41
N SER A 134 -4.99 -16.18 -3.57
CA SER A 134 -3.53 -16.33 -3.72
C SER A 134 -3.19 -17.02 -5.03
N GLY A 135 -1.91 -16.91 -5.45
CA GLY A 135 -1.43 -17.57 -6.67
C GLY A 135 -1.91 -16.99 -7.99
N LEU A 136 -2.60 -15.83 -7.98
CA LEU A 136 -3.10 -15.17 -9.20
C LEU A 136 -1.99 -14.44 -9.97
N TYR A 137 -0.98 -13.92 -9.27
CA TYR A 137 0.09 -13.12 -9.85
C TYR A 137 1.43 -13.52 -9.24
N ALA A 138 2.50 -13.37 -10.04
CA ALA A 138 3.87 -13.51 -9.58
C ALA A 138 4.59 -12.16 -9.74
N THR A 139 5.33 -11.77 -8.71
CA THR A 139 6.17 -10.58 -8.75
C THR A 139 7.64 -10.98 -8.80
N PHE A 140 8.35 -10.48 -9.79
CA PHE A 140 9.79 -10.72 -9.95
C PHE A 140 10.57 -9.50 -9.45
N ARG A 141 11.47 -9.71 -8.50
CA ARG A 141 12.36 -8.66 -7.99
C ARG A 141 13.80 -9.01 -8.30
N LYS A 142 14.59 -8.00 -8.64
CA LYS A 142 16.01 -8.13 -8.86
C LYS A 142 16.74 -6.93 -8.25
N PRO A 143 17.85 -7.13 -7.55
CA PRO A 143 18.68 -6.03 -7.10
C PRO A 143 19.17 -5.20 -8.29
N ILE A 144 19.14 -3.90 -8.17
CA ILE A 144 19.79 -2.97 -9.10
C ILE A 144 21.24 -2.84 -8.65
N LEU A 145 22.18 -3.23 -9.54
CA LEU A 145 23.59 -3.18 -9.27
C LEU A 145 24.15 -1.75 -9.48
N PRO A 146 25.28 -1.40 -8.86
CA PRO A 146 25.79 -0.02 -8.90
C PRO A 146 26.13 0.52 -10.28
N THR A 147 26.46 -0.34 -11.26
CA THR A 147 26.87 0.10 -12.60
C THR A 147 25.97 -0.46 -13.69
N VAL A 148 25.88 0.27 -14.81
CA VAL A 148 25.14 -0.15 -16.00
C VAL A 148 25.67 -1.48 -16.55
N GLU A 149 27.01 -1.62 -16.60
CA GLU A 149 27.68 -2.83 -17.10
C GLU A 149 27.34 -4.06 -16.26
N ALA A 150 27.35 -3.92 -14.93
CA ALA A 150 27.00 -5.00 -14.02
C ALA A 150 25.54 -5.41 -14.18
N ASN A 151 24.61 -4.45 -14.30
CA ASN A 151 23.20 -4.71 -14.57
C ASN A 151 23.00 -5.41 -15.92
N MET A 152 23.67 -4.92 -16.96
CA MET A 152 23.61 -5.53 -18.30
C MET A 152 24.19 -6.94 -18.30
N LYS A 153 25.30 -7.19 -17.60
CA LYS A 153 25.91 -8.53 -17.48
C LYS A 153 24.98 -9.51 -16.75
N ALA A 154 24.22 -9.02 -15.80
CA ALA A 154 23.24 -9.83 -15.04
C ALA A 154 21.96 -10.16 -15.82
N VAL A 155 21.73 -9.57 -16.99
CA VAL A 155 20.63 -9.92 -17.91
C VAL A 155 21.06 -11.09 -18.79
N PRO A 156 20.19 -12.12 -19.04
CA PRO A 156 20.51 -13.21 -19.95
C PRO A 156 20.91 -12.72 -21.35
N ARG A 157 21.81 -13.46 -22.02
CA ARG A 157 22.44 -13.04 -23.29
C ARG A 157 21.41 -12.61 -24.37
N LYS A 158 20.33 -13.39 -24.53
CA LYS A 158 19.31 -13.11 -25.55
C LYS A 158 18.61 -11.77 -25.30
N GLN A 159 18.17 -11.52 -24.07
CA GLN A 159 17.49 -10.27 -23.68
C GLN A 159 18.46 -9.07 -23.77
N ARG A 160 19.72 -9.26 -23.43
CA ARG A 160 20.77 -8.25 -23.56
C ARG A 160 20.97 -7.78 -25.00
N ALA A 161 20.92 -8.70 -25.97
CA ALA A 161 20.98 -8.37 -27.38
C ALA A 161 19.77 -7.53 -27.83
N MET A 162 18.57 -7.85 -27.33
CA MET A 162 17.36 -7.08 -27.62
C MET A 162 17.40 -5.67 -27.02
N ILE A 163 17.88 -5.54 -25.78
CA ILE A 163 18.06 -4.22 -25.14
C ILE A 163 19.02 -3.35 -25.97
N ARG A 164 20.18 -3.90 -26.37
CA ARG A 164 21.15 -3.15 -27.20
C ARG A 164 20.57 -2.70 -28.54
N LYS A 165 19.77 -3.55 -29.18
CA LYS A 165 19.08 -3.19 -30.41
C LYS A 165 18.07 -2.07 -30.20
N GLY A 166 17.31 -2.09 -29.07
CA GLY A 166 16.39 -1.01 -28.72
C GLY A 166 17.08 0.32 -28.40
N MET A 167 18.32 0.30 -27.92
CA MET A 167 19.10 1.52 -27.63
C MET A 167 19.74 2.15 -28.90
N GLN A 168 19.71 1.46 -30.03
CA GLN A 168 20.27 1.93 -31.32
C GLN A 168 19.21 2.57 -32.21
N ASN A 169 17.93 2.43 -31.86
CA ASN A 169 16.77 3.03 -32.54
C ASN A 169 16.30 4.27 -31.79
#